data_8e3c142e7bbeb81bec692ed046d72fcb
#
_entry.id   8e3c142e7bbeb81bec692ed046d72fcb
#
_cell.length_a   1.000
_cell.length_b   1.000
_cell.length_c   1.000
_cell.angle_alpha   90.00
_cell.angle_beta   90.00
_cell.angle_gamma   90.00
#
_symmetry.space_group_name_H-M   'P 1'
#
loop_
_entity.id
_entity.type
_entity.pdbx_description
1 polymer ?
#
loop_
_entity_poly.entity_id
_entity_poly.type
_entity_poly.pdbx_seq_one_letter_code
_entity_poly.pdbx_strand_id
1 'polypeptide(L)'
;MDWQVIREHYPQQWLLLEAIKAHSQANNRVLEQLAVIGMFPDSVSAMKEYAQLHREAPERELYVFHTSRDKLDVTERQWLGIRGLS
;
A
#
# COMPACT_ATOMS: atom_id res chain seq x y z
N MET A 1 0.51 6.29 10.79
CA MET A 1 1.24 5.23 11.51
C MET A 1 2.38 4.74 10.63
N ASP A 2 3.47 4.34 11.24
CA ASP A 2 4.53 3.73 10.46
C ASP A 2 4.27 2.23 10.27
N TRP A 3 5.06 1.61 9.37
CA TRP A 3 4.82 0.22 8.99
C TRP A 3 5.00 -0.76 10.14
N GLN A 4 5.98 -0.53 11.03
CA GLN A 4 6.21 -1.46 12.13
C GLN A 4 5.05 -1.45 13.13
N VAL A 5 4.49 -0.29 13.41
CA VAL A 5 3.32 -0.17 14.27
C VAL A 5 2.13 -0.89 13.65
N ILE A 6 1.93 -0.71 12.33
CA ILE A 6 0.84 -1.37 11.62
C ILE A 6 0.98 -2.90 11.71
N ARG A 7 2.19 -3.43 11.52
CA ARG A 7 2.42 -4.87 11.59
C ARG A 7 2.06 -5.45 12.96
N GLU A 8 2.34 -4.70 14.01
CA GLU A 8 2.02 -5.13 15.38
C GLU A 8 0.52 -5.21 15.63
N HIS A 9 -0.23 -4.27 15.05
CA HIS A 9 -1.69 -4.21 15.23
C HIS A 9 -2.45 -5.18 14.34
N TYR A 10 -1.90 -5.56 13.20
CA TYR A 10 -2.60 -6.38 12.20
C TYR A 10 -1.74 -7.57 11.77
N PRO A 11 -1.44 -8.51 12.68
CA PRO A 11 -0.57 -9.64 12.33
C PRO A 11 -1.21 -10.55 11.28
N GLN A 12 -0.41 -10.98 10.32
CA GLN A 12 -0.79 -11.96 9.30
C GLN A 12 -2.05 -11.58 8.51
N GLN A 13 -2.09 -10.33 8.04
CA GLN A 13 -3.25 -9.85 7.28
C GLN A 13 -2.83 -9.11 6.03
N TRP A 14 -3.73 -9.11 5.04
CA TRP A 14 -3.62 -8.25 3.88
C TRP A 14 -4.25 -6.91 4.20
N LEU A 15 -3.56 -5.83 3.89
CA LEU A 15 -4.04 -4.48 4.17
C LEU A 15 -4.08 -3.65 2.91
N LEU A 16 -5.11 -2.80 2.85
CA LEU A 16 -5.17 -1.70 1.90
C LEU A 16 -4.79 -0.43 2.65
N LEU A 17 -3.76 0.25 2.16
CA LEU A 17 -3.15 1.38 2.85
C LEU A 17 -3.15 2.61 1.96
N GLU A 18 -3.20 3.76 2.59
CA GLU A 18 -2.99 5.03 1.90
C GLU A 18 -1.74 5.70 2.45
N ALA A 19 -0.85 6.15 1.56
CA ALA A 19 0.30 6.94 1.97
C ALA A 19 -0.14 8.37 2.20
N ILE A 20 -0.16 8.78 3.46
CA ILE A 20 -0.55 10.13 3.85
C ILE A 20 0.61 11.09 3.62
N LYS A 21 1.82 10.62 3.91
CA LYS A 21 3.05 11.38 3.69
C LYS A 21 4.09 10.46 3.09
N ALA A 22 4.62 10.83 1.93
CA ALA A 22 5.61 10.04 1.23
C ALA A 22 6.47 10.95 0.36
N HIS A 23 7.67 10.47 0.00
CA HIS A 23 8.53 11.19 -0.92
C HIS A 23 9.34 10.21 -1.76
N SER A 24 9.86 10.70 -2.88
CA SER A 24 10.70 9.92 -3.77
C SER A 24 12.17 10.16 -3.44
N GLN A 25 12.95 9.07 -3.40
CA GLN A 25 14.38 9.16 -3.16
C GLN A 25 15.08 8.06 -3.94
N ALA A 26 15.93 8.44 -4.88
CA ALA A 26 16.75 7.51 -5.67
C ALA A 26 15.92 6.34 -6.25
N ASN A 27 14.84 6.66 -6.94
CA ASN A 27 13.92 5.71 -7.57
C ASN A 27 13.10 4.88 -6.57
N ASN A 28 13.20 5.16 -5.30
CA ASN A 28 12.39 4.53 -4.28
C ASN A 28 11.33 5.48 -3.78
N ARG A 29 10.16 4.93 -3.46
CA ARG A 29 9.11 5.69 -2.82
C ARG A 29 9.16 5.39 -1.32
N VAL A 30 9.50 6.41 -0.54
CA VAL A 30 9.59 6.29 0.92
C VAL A 30 8.25 6.66 1.53
N LEU A 31 7.61 5.71 2.19
CA LEU A 31 6.30 5.90 2.80
C LEU A 31 6.49 6.27 4.26
N GLU A 32 6.30 7.54 4.57
CA GLU A 32 6.58 8.06 5.92
C GLU A 32 5.42 7.88 6.86
N GLN A 33 4.20 8.16 6.40
CA GLN A 33 2.99 7.98 7.19
C GLN A 33 1.95 7.24 6.38
N LEU A 34 1.34 6.24 7.01
CA LEU A 34 0.37 5.38 6.37
C LEU A 34 -0.93 5.38 7.17
N ALA A 35 -2.04 5.26 6.46
CA ALA A 35 -3.35 5.03 7.05
C ALA A 35 -3.88 3.69 6.57
N VAL A 36 -4.45 2.90 7.49
CA VAL A 36 -5.08 1.64 7.15
C VAL A 36 -6.50 1.90 6.69
N ILE A 37 -6.79 1.60 5.42
CA ILE A 37 -8.12 1.75 4.85
C ILE A 37 -8.98 0.54 5.22
N GLY A 38 -8.39 -0.66 5.13
CA GLY A 38 -9.11 -1.88 5.45
C GLY A 38 -8.18 -3.06 5.57
N MET A 39 -8.71 -4.14 6.14
CA MET A 39 -7.99 -5.41 6.26
C MET A 39 -8.81 -6.51 5.61
N PHE A 40 -8.11 -7.47 5.01
CA PHE A 40 -8.72 -8.48 4.16
C PHE A 40 -8.08 -9.85 4.41
N PRO A 41 -8.85 -10.94 4.28
CA PRO A 41 -8.32 -12.28 4.52
C PRO A 41 -7.40 -12.76 3.40
N ASP A 42 -7.52 -12.19 2.20
CA ASP A 42 -6.73 -12.61 1.05
C ASP A 42 -6.43 -11.42 0.13
N SER A 43 -5.48 -11.64 -0.78
CA SER A 43 -5.05 -10.59 -1.69
C SER A 43 -6.12 -10.22 -2.72
N VAL A 44 -6.96 -11.16 -3.10
CA VAL A 44 -8.00 -10.91 -4.12
C VAL A 44 -9.00 -9.90 -3.60
N SER A 45 -9.47 -10.08 -2.37
CA SER A 45 -10.40 -9.12 -1.74
C SER A 45 -9.78 -7.75 -1.61
N ALA A 46 -8.52 -7.69 -1.17
CA ALA A 46 -7.80 -6.42 -1.02
C ALA A 46 -7.65 -5.71 -2.36
N MET A 47 -7.32 -6.45 -3.41
CA MET A 47 -7.13 -5.85 -4.75
C MET A 47 -8.44 -5.37 -5.35
N LYS A 48 -9.55 -6.03 -5.06
CA LYS A 48 -10.86 -5.56 -5.51
C LYS A 48 -11.18 -4.20 -4.92
N GLU A 49 -10.96 -4.04 -3.64
CA GLU A 49 -11.19 -2.75 -2.97
C GLU A 49 -10.23 -1.69 -3.48
N TYR A 50 -8.97 -2.06 -3.67
CA TYR A 50 -7.98 -1.17 -4.27
C TYR A 50 -8.44 -0.65 -5.62
N ALA A 51 -8.90 -1.55 -6.49
CA ALA A 51 -9.33 -1.17 -7.84
C ALA A 51 -10.51 -0.21 -7.80
N GLN A 52 -11.46 -0.46 -6.91
CA GLN A 52 -12.63 0.40 -6.77
C GLN A 52 -12.24 1.80 -6.29
N LEU A 53 -11.44 1.88 -5.23
CA LEU A 53 -10.99 3.17 -4.70
C LEU A 53 -10.12 3.92 -5.70
N HIS A 54 -9.28 3.22 -6.43
CA HIS A 54 -8.44 3.84 -7.43
C HIS A 54 -9.26 4.48 -8.56
N ARG A 55 -10.37 3.84 -8.94
CA ARG A 55 -11.27 4.42 -9.94
C ARG A 55 -12.00 5.64 -9.40
N GLU A 56 -12.40 5.61 -8.14
CA GLU A 56 -13.15 6.71 -7.52
C GLU A 56 -12.27 7.89 -7.18
N ALA A 57 -11.03 7.64 -6.78
CA ALA A 57 -10.11 8.69 -6.33
C ALA A 57 -8.68 8.36 -6.81
N PRO A 58 -8.41 8.55 -8.12
CA PRO A 58 -7.12 8.18 -8.69
C PRO A 58 -5.95 8.99 -8.15
N GLU A 59 -6.21 10.12 -7.50
CA GLU A 59 -5.17 10.96 -6.90
C GLU A 59 -4.66 10.43 -5.56
N ARG A 60 -5.35 9.45 -4.96
CA ARG A 60 -4.91 8.86 -3.70
C ARG A 60 -3.78 7.86 -3.95
N GLU A 61 -2.80 7.88 -3.06
CA GLU A 61 -1.66 6.96 -3.17
C GLU A 61 -1.95 5.71 -2.33
N LEU A 62 -2.44 4.66 -3.01
CA LEU A 62 -2.91 3.44 -2.36
C LEU A 62 -1.97 2.28 -2.61
N TYR A 63 -1.85 1.39 -1.61
CA TYR A 63 -1.00 0.21 -1.68
C TYR A 63 -1.70 -0.98 -1.03
N VAL A 64 -1.37 -2.19 -1.51
CA VAL A 64 -1.82 -3.43 -0.89
C VAL A 64 -0.58 -4.21 -0.46
N PHE A 65 -0.46 -4.48 0.84
CA PHE A 65 0.66 -5.22 1.40
C PHE A 65 0.19 -6.25 2.41
N HIS A 66 0.93 -7.36 2.50
CA HIS A 66 0.73 -8.31 3.58
C HIS A 66 1.67 -7.95 4.74
N THR A 67 1.16 -8.07 5.97
CA THR A 67 1.90 -7.63 7.15
C THR A 67 3.09 -8.52 7.50
N SER A 68 3.27 -9.65 6.80
CA SER A 68 4.47 -10.46 6.96
C SER A 68 5.73 -9.80 6.38
N ARG A 69 5.58 -8.76 5.56
CA ARG A 69 6.73 -8.04 5.01
C ARG A 69 7.41 -7.24 6.11
N ASP A 70 8.71 -7.44 6.27
CA ASP A 70 9.48 -6.68 7.26
C ASP A 70 9.63 -5.22 6.87
N LYS A 71 9.86 -4.99 5.58
CA LYS A 71 10.13 -3.66 5.04
C LYS A 71 9.31 -3.41 3.81
N LEU A 72 8.93 -2.15 3.62
CA LEU A 72 8.24 -1.73 2.40
C LEU A 72 9.25 -1.20 1.41
N ASP A 73 9.78 -2.09 0.57
CA ASP A 73 10.69 -1.72 -0.49
C ASP A 73 9.86 -1.44 -1.75
N VAL A 74 9.42 -0.20 -1.88
CA VAL A 74 8.61 0.23 -3.02
C VAL A 74 9.52 0.98 -3.99
N THR A 75 9.75 0.40 -5.17
CA THR A 75 10.46 1.13 -6.22
C THR A 75 9.41 1.77 -7.13
N GLU A 76 9.59 3.05 -7.43
CA GLU A 76 8.64 3.78 -8.27
C GLU A 76 8.48 3.12 -9.64
N ARG A 77 9.59 2.66 -10.20
CA ARG A 77 9.60 2.04 -11.52
C ARG A 77 8.71 0.80 -11.56
N GLN A 78 8.83 -0.06 -10.56
CA GLN A 78 8.03 -1.27 -10.44
C GLN A 78 6.55 -0.94 -10.26
N TRP A 79 6.27 0.01 -9.38
CA TRP A 79 4.91 0.40 -9.09
C TRP A 79 4.23 1.08 -10.28
N LEU A 80 4.98 1.94 -10.98
CA LEU A 80 4.46 2.59 -12.18
C LEU A 80 4.13 1.59 -13.27
N GLY A 81 4.95 0.53 -13.41
CA GLY A 81 4.67 -0.53 -14.36
C GLY A 81 3.36 -1.23 -14.06
N ILE A 82 3.09 -1.54 -12.79
CA ILE A 82 1.83 -2.14 -12.37
C ILE A 82 0.67 -1.20 -12.65
N ARG A 83 0.82 0.07 -12.32
CA ARG A 83 -0.23 1.06 -12.55
C ARG A 83 -0.52 1.25 -14.03
N GLY A 84 0.51 1.14 -14.85
CA GLY A 84 0.34 1.25 -16.29
C GLY A 84 -0.43 0.10 -16.90
N LEU A 85 -0.50 -1.02 -16.21
CA LEU A 85 -1.24 -2.20 -16.67
C LEU A 85 -2.70 -2.21 -16.17
N SER A 86 -3.01 -1.39 -15.19
CA SER A 86 -4.34 -1.40 -14.57
C SER A 86 -5.30 -0.40 -15.18
#